data_184983944ff21e9ac655f92ad1b8715d
#
_entry.id   184983944ff21e9ac655f92ad1b8715d
#
_cell.length_a   1.000
_cell.length_b   1.000
_cell.length_c   1.000
_cell.angle_alpha   90.00
_cell.angle_beta   90.00
_cell.angle_gamma   90.00
#
_symmetry.space_group_name_H-M   'P 1'
#
loop_
_entity.id
_entity.type
_entity.pdbx_description
1 polymer ?
#
loop_
_entity_poly.entity_id
_entity_poly.type
_entity_poly.pdbx_seq_one_letter_code
_entity_poly.pdbx_strand_id
1 'polypeptide(L)'
;SGLLEPYEGQAGYDKLPVFRPCMEQNPAPEKYPFILCAGGRRPQFFHSRTYRVPWLANLEPHTLASLNPADAERLGIQDGGRLKVKTPIGERTYLAETVPGVLPGVIYIVHDDEGDQNVNDLIAADYLDPLSGFPGYRCYFCRVEPAGGAR
;
A
#
# COMPACT_ATOMS: atom_id res chain seq x y z
N SER A 1 2.68 -33.27 11.94
CA SER A 1 1.94 -32.62 10.88
C SER A 1 2.74 -32.58 9.58
N GLY A 2 2.84 -33.73 8.89
CA GLY A 2 3.56 -33.89 7.64
C GLY A 2 2.96 -33.22 6.39
N LEU A 3 2.01 -32.27 6.56
CA LEU A 3 1.34 -31.62 5.44
C LEU A 3 2.25 -30.68 4.63
N LEU A 4 3.30 -30.15 5.24
CA LEU A 4 4.24 -29.23 4.57
C LEU A 4 5.55 -29.94 4.14
N GLU A 5 5.77 -31.17 4.55
CA GLU A 5 6.98 -31.94 4.19
C GLU A 5 7.21 -32.07 2.69
N PRO A 6 6.15 -32.24 1.85
CA PRO A 6 6.33 -32.33 0.40
C PRO A 6 6.87 -31.05 -0.25
N TYR A 7 6.75 -29.92 0.45
CA TYR A 7 7.17 -28.59 -0.05
C TYR A 7 8.51 -28.14 0.53
N GLU A 8 9.09 -28.93 1.44
CA GLU A 8 10.38 -28.63 2.05
C GLU A 8 11.47 -28.58 0.98
N GLY A 9 12.20 -27.47 0.94
CA GLY A 9 13.23 -27.22 -0.07
C GLY A 9 12.75 -26.76 -1.44
N GLN A 10 11.43 -26.66 -1.65
CA GLN A 10 10.87 -26.06 -2.85
C GLN A 10 10.69 -24.55 -2.64
N ALA A 11 11.23 -23.73 -3.54
CA ALA A 11 11.00 -22.28 -3.60
C ALA A 11 11.19 -21.52 -2.27
N GLY A 12 12.07 -22.01 -1.38
CA GLY A 12 12.31 -21.37 -0.09
C GLY A 12 11.21 -21.58 0.95
N TYR A 13 10.44 -22.67 0.83
CA TYR A 13 9.44 -23.04 1.83
C TYR A 13 10.11 -23.57 3.09
N ASP A 14 9.83 -22.92 4.21
CA ASP A 14 10.22 -23.35 5.53
C ASP A 14 9.09 -24.16 6.18
N LYS A 15 9.41 -25.18 6.98
CA LYS A 15 8.40 -25.97 7.71
C LYS A 15 7.60 -25.14 8.71
N LEU A 16 8.19 -24.06 9.19
CA LEU A 16 7.59 -23.10 10.10
C LEU A 16 7.75 -21.69 9.51
N PRO A 17 6.81 -20.77 9.82
CA PRO A 17 6.96 -19.37 9.41
C PRO A 17 8.27 -18.79 9.94
N VAL A 18 9.12 -18.33 9.05
CA VAL A 18 10.37 -17.65 9.38
C VAL A 18 10.20 -16.16 9.07
N PHE A 19 10.54 -15.32 10.06
CA PHE A 19 10.55 -13.87 9.85
C PHE A 19 11.64 -13.49 8.85
N ARG A 20 11.26 -12.78 7.80
CA ARG A 20 12.16 -12.19 6.81
C ARG A 20 11.85 -10.70 6.70
N PRO A 21 12.81 -9.82 7.03
CA PRO A 21 12.57 -8.38 6.95
C PRO A 21 12.32 -7.94 5.50
N CYS A 22 11.21 -7.28 5.24
CA CYS A 22 10.96 -6.68 3.91
C CYS A 22 11.87 -5.48 3.61
N MET A 23 12.38 -4.84 4.65
CA MET A 23 13.28 -3.68 4.54
C MET A 23 14.62 -3.98 3.85
N GLU A 24 15.08 -5.24 3.89
CA GLU A 24 16.30 -5.66 3.20
C GLU A 24 16.20 -5.58 1.68
N GLN A 25 14.99 -5.45 1.18
CA GLN A 25 14.70 -5.44 -0.26
C GLN A 25 14.48 -4.04 -0.82
N ASN A 26 14.61 -2.99 -0.01
CA ASN A 26 14.53 -1.63 -0.52
C ASN A 26 15.82 -1.29 -1.30
N PRO A 27 15.77 -1.22 -2.64
CA PRO A 27 16.95 -0.98 -3.45
C PRO A 27 17.44 0.47 -3.38
N ALA A 28 16.64 1.39 -2.85
CA ALA A 28 16.94 2.80 -2.82
C ALA A 28 16.21 3.51 -1.66
N PRO A 29 16.62 3.25 -0.39
CA PRO A 29 15.93 3.79 0.79
C PRO A 29 15.94 5.32 0.86
N GLU A 30 16.98 5.97 0.35
CA GLU A 30 17.03 7.44 0.29
C GLU A 30 16.04 8.03 -0.73
N LYS A 31 15.76 7.30 -1.80
CA LYS A 31 14.82 7.72 -2.84
C LYS A 31 13.38 7.39 -2.51
N TYR A 32 13.16 6.27 -1.84
CA TYR A 32 11.84 5.73 -1.47
C TYR A 32 11.77 5.43 0.04
N PRO A 33 11.72 6.46 0.89
CA PRO A 33 11.89 6.29 2.34
C PRO A 33 10.65 5.77 3.07
N PHE A 34 9.50 5.67 2.39
CA PHE A 34 8.25 5.19 2.97
C PHE A 34 7.98 3.74 2.59
N ILE A 35 7.34 3.02 3.50
CA ILE A 35 6.74 1.72 3.22
C ILE A 35 5.31 1.97 2.71
N LEU A 36 5.00 1.47 1.52
CA LEU A 36 3.64 1.43 0.99
C LEU A 36 2.94 0.17 1.49
N CYS A 37 1.91 0.36 2.28
CA CYS A 37 1.01 -0.68 2.76
C CYS A 37 -0.32 -0.61 1.99
N ALA A 38 -0.52 -1.51 1.03
CA ALA A 38 -1.63 -1.46 0.08
C ALA A 38 -2.63 -2.62 0.23
N GLY A 39 -2.59 -3.36 1.32
CA GLY A 39 -3.41 -4.57 1.48
C GLY A 39 -4.71 -4.39 2.26
N GLY A 40 -5.10 -3.18 2.57
CA GLY A 40 -6.30 -2.89 3.33
C GLY A 40 -7.58 -2.91 2.52
N ARG A 41 -8.71 -3.06 3.22
CA ARG A 41 -10.05 -3.09 2.64
C ARG A 41 -10.97 -2.15 3.39
N ARG A 42 -11.87 -1.54 2.65
CA ARG A 42 -13.00 -0.82 3.25
C ARG A 42 -14.12 -1.82 3.52
N PRO A 43 -14.63 -1.92 4.76
CA PRO A 43 -15.62 -2.94 5.12
C PRO A 43 -16.87 -2.92 4.23
N GLN A 44 -17.31 -1.72 3.82
CA GLN A 44 -18.50 -1.53 3.01
C GLN A 44 -18.38 -2.02 1.57
N PHE A 45 -17.15 -2.18 1.05
CA PHE A 45 -16.96 -2.50 -0.37
C PHE A 45 -16.69 -3.96 -0.66
N PHE A 46 -16.47 -4.79 0.34
CA PHE A 46 -16.16 -6.21 0.16
C PHE A 46 -15.15 -6.44 -0.99
N HIS A 47 -13.96 -5.88 -0.89
CA HIS A 47 -13.03 -5.62 -1.98
C HIS A 47 -13.70 -4.65 -3.00
N SER A 48 -13.45 -4.82 -4.28
CA SER A 48 -14.04 -3.98 -5.33
C SER A 48 -15.45 -4.42 -5.76
N ARG A 49 -16.07 -5.44 -5.14
CA ARG A 49 -17.33 -6.02 -5.63
C ARG A 49 -18.52 -5.08 -5.52
N THR A 50 -18.61 -4.33 -4.43
CA THR A 50 -19.74 -3.43 -4.15
C THR A 50 -19.38 -1.97 -4.36
N TYR A 51 -18.19 -1.68 -4.82
CA TYR A 51 -17.68 -0.34 -5.10
C TYR A 51 -18.58 0.46 -6.05
N ARG A 52 -19.18 -0.19 -7.06
CA ARG A 52 -20.08 0.44 -8.03
C ARG A 52 -21.54 0.56 -7.58
N VAL A 53 -21.86 0.16 -6.37
CA VAL A 53 -23.19 0.37 -5.80
C VAL A 53 -23.30 1.82 -5.36
N PRO A 54 -24.17 2.66 -5.97
CA PRO A 54 -24.11 4.12 -5.81
C PRO A 54 -24.25 4.60 -4.37
N TRP A 55 -25.11 3.99 -3.58
CA TRP A 55 -25.31 4.38 -2.19
C TRP A 55 -24.15 3.96 -1.26
N LEU A 56 -23.41 2.91 -1.61
CA LEU A 56 -22.16 2.54 -0.91
C LEU A 56 -21.01 3.45 -1.34
N ALA A 57 -20.86 3.72 -2.63
CA ALA A 57 -19.84 4.61 -3.15
C ALA A 57 -19.90 6.01 -2.55
N ASN A 58 -21.11 6.51 -2.26
CA ASN A 58 -21.31 7.82 -1.63
C ASN A 58 -20.84 7.89 -0.17
N LEU A 59 -20.62 6.76 0.51
CA LEU A 59 -20.09 6.76 1.88
C LEU A 59 -18.62 7.20 1.90
N GLU A 60 -17.87 6.86 0.87
CA GLU A 60 -16.44 7.16 0.77
C GLU A 60 -16.05 7.27 -0.72
N PRO A 61 -16.31 8.43 -1.33
CA PRO A 61 -16.21 8.58 -2.78
C PRO A 61 -14.77 8.62 -3.33
N HIS A 62 -13.78 8.70 -2.45
CA HIS A 62 -12.37 8.78 -2.82
C HIS A 62 -11.51 7.81 -2.04
N THR A 63 -10.49 7.25 -2.68
CA THR A 63 -9.45 6.53 -1.98
C THR A 63 -8.55 7.50 -1.25
N LEU A 64 -8.42 7.28 0.05
CA LEU A 64 -7.56 8.06 0.92
C LEU A 64 -6.18 7.40 1.04
N ALA A 65 -5.16 8.23 1.13
CA ALA A 65 -3.82 7.80 1.52
C ALA A 65 -3.57 8.25 2.95
N SER A 66 -3.61 7.30 3.87
CA SER A 66 -3.46 7.57 5.30
C SER A 66 -1.99 7.57 5.69
N LEU A 67 -1.57 8.60 6.45
CA LEU A 67 -0.21 8.75 6.95
C LEU A 67 -0.19 9.28 8.38
N ASN A 68 0.94 9.11 9.05
CA ASN A 68 1.12 9.62 10.40
C ASN A 68 1.12 11.16 10.42
N PRO A 69 0.48 11.82 11.40
CA PRO A 69 0.48 13.28 11.53
C PRO A 69 1.88 13.91 11.53
N ALA A 70 2.88 13.27 12.17
CA ALA A 70 4.25 13.76 12.19
C ALA A 70 4.91 13.74 10.79
N ASP A 71 4.59 12.73 9.97
CA ASP A 71 5.05 12.68 8.59
C ASP A 71 4.35 13.72 7.72
N ALA A 72 3.05 13.92 7.92
CA ALA A 72 2.28 14.96 7.23
C ALA A 72 2.85 16.35 7.51
N GLU A 73 3.11 16.68 8.78
CA GLU A 73 3.74 17.93 9.19
C GLU A 73 5.12 18.12 8.55
N ARG A 74 5.99 17.10 8.64
CA ARG A 74 7.34 17.12 8.07
C ARG A 74 7.34 17.34 6.55
N LEU A 75 6.33 16.80 5.85
CA LEU A 75 6.19 16.91 4.41
C LEU A 75 5.39 18.15 3.96
N GLY A 76 4.78 18.89 4.90
CA GLY A 76 3.90 20.02 4.58
C GLY A 76 2.57 19.59 3.93
N ILE A 77 2.10 18.38 4.23
CA ILE A 77 0.84 17.83 3.74
C ILE A 77 -0.26 18.11 4.76
N GLN A 78 -1.34 18.75 4.33
CA GLN A 78 -2.52 19.00 5.17
C GLN A 78 -3.49 17.81 5.06
N ASP A 79 -4.23 17.56 6.14
CA ASP A 79 -5.36 16.63 6.12
C ASP A 79 -6.40 17.06 5.08
N GLY A 80 -6.89 16.12 4.27
CA GLY A 80 -7.75 16.39 3.11
C GLY A 80 -7.01 17.04 1.92
N GLY A 81 -5.73 17.38 2.05
CA GLY A 81 -4.92 17.89 0.96
C GLY A 81 -4.54 16.80 -0.04
N ARG A 82 -3.96 17.19 -1.18
CA ARG A 82 -3.50 16.22 -2.18
C ARG A 82 -2.05 15.83 -1.93
N LEU A 83 -1.79 14.53 -1.97
CA LEU A 83 -0.44 13.98 -1.94
C LEU A 83 -0.20 13.06 -3.14
N LYS A 84 1.06 12.98 -3.54
CA LYS A 84 1.53 12.08 -4.58
C LYS A 84 2.33 10.95 -3.95
N VAL A 85 2.01 9.73 -4.31
CA VAL A 85 2.77 8.53 -3.98
C VAL A 85 3.50 8.05 -5.22
N LYS A 86 4.80 7.87 -5.12
CA LYS A 86 5.68 7.48 -6.22
C LYS A 86 6.48 6.24 -5.86
N THR A 87 6.45 5.26 -6.72
CA THR A 87 7.25 4.02 -6.65
C THR A 87 8.20 3.93 -7.86
N PRO A 88 9.07 2.92 -7.94
CA PRO A 88 9.90 2.70 -9.12
C PRO A 88 9.11 2.51 -10.42
N ILE A 89 7.86 2.05 -10.35
CA ILE A 89 7.05 1.70 -11.53
C ILE A 89 5.99 2.73 -11.90
N GLY A 90 5.62 3.64 -10.98
CA GLY A 90 4.58 4.62 -11.29
C GLY A 90 4.36 5.65 -10.20
N GLU A 91 3.42 6.54 -10.46
CA GLU A 91 2.98 7.55 -9.50
C GLU A 91 1.46 7.74 -9.57
N ARG A 92 0.85 8.02 -8.41
CA ARG A 92 -0.58 8.31 -8.28
C ARG A 92 -0.80 9.39 -7.23
N THR A 93 -1.90 10.12 -7.39
CA THR A 93 -2.29 11.20 -6.48
C THR A 93 -3.54 10.81 -5.71
N TYR A 94 -3.51 10.99 -4.40
CA TYR A 94 -4.62 10.70 -3.49
C TYR A 94 -4.95 11.92 -2.62
N LEU A 95 -6.09 11.86 -1.94
CA LEU A 95 -6.36 12.75 -0.82
C LEU A 95 -5.66 12.20 0.43
N ALA A 96 -5.03 13.09 1.17
CA ALA A 96 -4.34 12.76 2.41
C ALA A 96 -5.34 12.59 3.56
N GLU A 97 -5.14 11.58 4.38
CA GLU A 97 -5.81 11.41 5.65
C GLU A 97 -4.76 11.27 6.74
N THR A 98 -4.80 12.13 7.76
CA THR A 98 -3.85 12.04 8.88
C THR A 98 -4.40 11.15 9.98
N VAL A 99 -3.73 10.03 10.24
CA VAL A 99 -4.19 9.00 11.19
C VAL A 99 -3.10 8.70 12.21
N PRO A 100 -3.28 9.02 13.50
CA PRO A 100 -2.28 8.73 14.54
C PRO A 100 -1.92 7.24 14.68
N GLY A 101 -2.82 6.34 14.26
CA GLY A 101 -2.61 4.90 14.30
C GLY A 101 -1.72 4.36 13.18
N VAL A 102 -1.42 5.14 12.15
CA VAL A 102 -0.44 4.78 11.12
C VAL A 102 0.96 5.04 11.66
N LEU A 103 1.85 4.06 11.52
CA LEU A 103 3.22 4.20 11.98
C LEU A 103 3.98 5.25 11.16
N PRO A 104 4.88 6.04 11.77
CA PRO A 104 5.76 6.93 11.04
C PRO A 104 6.57 6.18 9.96
N GLY A 105 6.72 6.79 8.78
CA GLY A 105 7.38 6.17 7.64
C GLY A 105 6.51 5.17 6.86
N VAL A 106 5.22 5.05 7.17
CA VAL A 106 4.27 4.21 6.45
C VAL A 106 3.22 5.08 5.77
N ILE A 107 2.90 4.75 4.53
CA ILE A 107 1.71 5.22 3.82
C ILE A 107 0.76 4.06 3.62
N TYR A 108 -0.49 4.21 4.03
CA TYR A 108 -1.51 3.18 3.92
C TYR A 108 -2.57 3.58 2.89
N ILE A 109 -2.82 2.69 1.93
CA ILE A 109 -3.80 2.90 0.86
C ILE A 109 -4.60 1.61 0.69
N VAL A 110 -5.91 1.72 0.64
CA VAL A 110 -6.79 0.57 0.35
C VAL A 110 -6.70 0.17 -1.12
N HIS A 111 -6.97 -1.10 -1.43
CA HIS A 111 -6.83 -1.66 -2.79
C HIS A 111 -8.15 -1.80 -3.56
N ASP A 112 -9.19 -1.10 -3.12
CA ASP A 112 -10.56 -1.32 -3.59
C ASP A 112 -10.92 -0.55 -4.86
N ASP A 113 -10.13 0.44 -5.27
CA ASP A 113 -10.44 1.35 -6.35
C ASP A 113 -9.81 0.98 -7.70
N GLU A 114 -10.38 1.54 -8.75
CA GLU A 114 -9.94 1.43 -10.13
C GLU A 114 -9.56 2.81 -10.71
N GLY A 115 -9.07 2.82 -11.93
CA GLY A 115 -8.71 4.06 -12.63
C GLY A 115 -7.52 4.77 -11.98
N ASP A 116 -7.61 6.09 -11.88
CA ASP A 116 -6.51 6.94 -11.41
C ASP A 116 -6.17 6.76 -9.92
N GLN A 117 -7.03 6.09 -9.16
CA GLN A 117 -6.83 5.79 -7.74
C GLN A 117 -6.41 4.34 -7.49
N ASN A 118 -6.17 3.56 -8.53
CA ASN A 118 -5.78 2.16 -8.41
C ASN A 118 -4.35 2.04 -7.86
N VAL A 119 -4.24 1.55 -6.63
CA VAL A 119 -2.95 1.34 -5.97
C VAL A 119 -2.10 0.24 -6.62
N ASN A 120 -2.71 -0.67 -7.37
CA ASN A 120 -1.96 -1.73 -8.07
C ASN A 120 -1.02 -1.17 -9.16
N ASP A 121 -1.27 0.03 -9.66
CA ASP A 121 -0.36 0.70 -10.59
C ASP A 121 0.96 1.17 -9.95
N LEU A 122 1.04 1.10 -8.62
CA LEU A 122 2.23 1.41 -7.82
C LEU A 122 2.98 0.15 -7.38
N ILE A 123 2.44 -1.04 -7.64
CA ILE A 123 2.91 -2.32 -7.11
C ILE A 123 3.55 -3.13 -8.23
N ALA A 124 4.86 -3.41 -8.09
CA ALA A 124 5.58 -4.23 -9.04
C ALA A 124 5.18 -5.72 -8.92
N ALA A 125 5.11 -6.40 -10.05
CA ALA A 125 4.78 -7.83 -10.11
C ALA A 125 5.99 -8.75 -9.89
N ASP A 126 7.13 -8.21 -9.50
CA ASP A 126 8.39 -8.93 -9.28
C ASP A 126 8.54 -9.47 -7.84
N TYR A 127 7.69 -9.01 -6.93
CA TYR A 127 7.69 -9.42 -5.53
C TYR A 127 6.44 -10.26 -5.21
N LEU A 128 6.44 -11.47 -5.74
CA LEU A 128 5.35 -12.43 -5.56
C LEU A 128 5.81 -13.60 -4.69
N ASP A 129 4.89 -14.11 -3.87
CA ASP A 129 5.09 -15.39 -3.23
C ASP A 129 5.27 -16.49 -4.30
N PRO A 130 6.36 -17.26 -4.25
CA PRO A 130 6.71 -18.16 -5.35
C PRO A 130 5.73 -19.34 -5.54
N LEU A 131 4.89 -19.63 -4.56
CA LEU A 131 3.90 -20.71 -4.67
C LEU A 131 2.50 -20.20 -5.00
N SER A 132 2.05 -19.19 -4.29
CA SER A 132 0.69 -18.64 -4.46
C SER A 132 0.59 -17.56 -5.52
N GLY A 133 1.72 -16.94 -5.89
CA GLY A 133 1.75 -15.75 -6.73
C GLY A 133 1.18 -14.51 -6.01
N PHE A 134 1.00 -14.58 -4.68
CA PHE A 134 0.41 -13.48 -3.92
C PHE A 134 1.41 -12.34 -3.77
N PRO A 135 1.04 -11.09 -4.10
CA PRO A 135 1.93 -9.94 -3.98
C PRO A 135 2.12 -9.51 -2.53
N GLY A 136 3.31 -8.99 -2.23
CA GLY A 136 3.68 -8.49 -0.91
C GLY A 136 3.08 -7.12 -0.60
N TYR A 137 1.76 -6.97 -0.55
CA TYR A 137 1.02 -5.70 -0.40
C TYR A 137 1.45 -4.78 0.74
N ARG A 138 2.31 -5.21 1.64
CA ARG A 138 2.75 -4.43 2.81
C ARG A 138 4.25 -4.14 2.82
N CYS A 139 4.93 -4.39 1.72
CA CYS A 139 6.40 -4.37 1.64
C CYS A 139 6.93 -3.61 0.42
N TYR A 140 6.13 -2.77 -0.19
CA TYR A 140 6.61 -1.91 -1.26
C TYR A 140 7.17 -0.61 -0.69
N PHE A 141 8.08 0.01 -1.43
CA PHE A 141 8.73 1.25 -1.01
C PHE A 141 8.31 2.38 -1.92
N CYS A 142 8.07 3.55 -1.32
CA CYS A 142 7.60 4.70 -2.06
C CYS A 142 8.17 6.01 -1.51
N ARG A 143 8.02 7.04 -2.28
CA ARG A 143 8.19 8.43 -1.89
C ARG A 143 6.82 9.09 -1.81
N VAL A 144 6.64 9.93 -0.80
CA VAL A 144 5.43 10.72 -0.59
C VAL A 144 5.80 12.19 -0.71
N GLU A 145 5.05 12.94 -1.51
CA GLU A 145 5.27 14.36 -1.77
C GLU A 145 3.92 15.11 -1.75
N PRO A 146 3.89 16.39 -1.34
CA PRO A 146 2.72 17.22 -1.57
C PRO A 146 2.44 17.27 -3.08
N ALA A 147 1.21 17.01 -3.47
CA ALA A 147 0.81 17.25 -4.85
C ALA A 147 0.38 18.73 -4.96
N GLY A 148 1.27 19.57 -5.49
CA GLY A 148 0.93 20.94 -5.84
C GLY A 148 -0.20 20.95 -6.87
N GLY A 149 -1.37 21.42 -6.47
CA GLY A 149 -2.52 21.58 -7.34
C GLY A 149 -3.46 22.59 -6.71
N ALA A 150 -3.77 23.60 -7.46
CA ALA A 150 -4.78 24.59 -7.10
C ALA A 150 -6.07 23.92 -6.64
N ARG A 151 -6.69 24.56 -5.66
CA ARG A 151 -8.05 24.28 -5.16
C ARG A 151 -9.07 24.25 -6.27
#